data_525e6e798e72c4856ecd431668c617c2
#
_entry.id   525e6e798e72c4856ecd431668c617c2
#
_cell.length_a   1.000
_cell.length_b   1.000
_cell.length_c   1.000
_cell.angle_alpha   90.00
_cell.angle_beta   90.00
_cell.angle_gamma   90.00
#
_symmetry.space_group_name_H-M   'P 1'
#
loop_
_entity.id
_entity.type
_entity.pdbx_description
1 polymer ?
#
loop_
_entity_poly.entity_id
_entity_poly.type
_entity_poly.pdbx_seq_one_letter_code
_entity_poly.pdbx_strand_id
1 'polypeptide(L)'
;MDKELPPYFRYWGKAKKDSEQSGADYHLLPYHCLDVAAVCYEWLDTDTKLAGELSDYLAIPRDQFKSLMSFFMAMHDLGKFASAFQALYSSDSTKLILTNSRKSYDGSHYRHDRLGTWFWRKLRQQICERCTEGHGLNRRQLKYLTKPLNIIMDCMLGHHGVPVELDEPGIEGFTESQNLSASEAFTLDLITLFQPEFTEVMIQNDSDWLVK
;
A
#
# COMPACT_ATOMS: atom_id res chain seq x y z
N MET A 1 11.31 -28.83 7.28
CA MET A 1 11.64 -27.84 6.23
C MET A 1 11.19 -26.49 6.77
N ASP A 2 12.13 -25.68 7.23
CA ASP A 2 11.81 -24.31 7.63
C ASP A 2 11.32 -23.57 6.39
N LYS A 3 10.07 -23.11 6.44
CA LYS A 3 9.48 -22.34 5.35
C LYS A 3 10.20 -20.99 5.32
N GLU A 4 10.95 -20.72 4.27
CA GLU A 4 11.63 -19.44 4.11
C GLU A 4 10.58 -18.32 4.18
N LEU A 5 10.84 -17.31 5.02
CA LEU A 5 9.93 -16.18 5.18
C LEU A 5 9.84 -15.38 3.86
N PRO A 6 8.65 -14.87 3.51
CA PRO A 6 8.50 -14.00 2.36
C PRO A 6 9.49 -12.83 2.36
N PRO A 7 9.96 -12.37 1.18
CA PRO A 7 11.04 -11.40 1.06
C PRO A 7 10.74 -10.05 1.74
N TYR A 8 9.47 -9.68 1.86
CA TYR A 8 9.06 -8.42 2.49
C TYR A 8 9.31 -8.38 4.01
N PHE A 9 9.53 -9.50 4.69
CA PHE A 9 9.96 -9.52 6.10
C PHE A 9 11.40 -9.04 6.32
N ARG A 10 12.09 -8.66 5.27
CA ARG A 10 13.44 -8.08 5.35
C ARG A 10 13.45 -6.56 5.28
N TYR A 11 12.27 -5.91 5.29
CA TYR A 11 12.10 -4.47 5.19
C TYR A 11 11.67 -3.88 6.53
N TRP A 12 12.34 -2.82 6.97
CA TRP A 12 11.94 -2.09 8.17
C TRP A 12 10.95 -0.97 7.84
N GLY A 13 9.99 -0.72 8.74
CA GLY A 13 8.97 0.33 8.59
C GLY A 13 9.15 1.50 9.54
N LYS A 14 9.62 1.21 10.76
CA LYS A 14 10.00 2.19 11.78
C LYS A 14 11.32 1.77 12.43
N ALA A 15 12.20 2.73 12.74
CA ALA A 15 13.40 2.53 13.52
C ALA A 15 13.41 3.51 14.70
N LYS A 16 14.07 3.12 15.78
CA LYS A 16 14.29 4.01 16.91
C LYS A 16 15.18 5.17 16.50
N LYS A 17 14.87 6.36 17.02
CA LYS A 17 15.72 7.54 16.87
C LYS A 17 16.82 7.61 17.94
N ASP A 18 16.52 7.13 19.13
CA ASP A 18 17.42 7.21 20.29
C ASP A 18 17.69 5.82 20.86
N SER A 19 18.96 5.55 21.16
CA SER A 19 19.45 4.28 21.75
C SER A 19 18.93 4.01 23.17
N GLU A 20 18.39 5.02 23.86
CA GLU A 20 17.96 4.92 25.27
C GLU A 20 16.53 4.35 25.42
N GLN A 21 15.77 4.19 24.33
CA GLN A 21 14.44 3.63 24.42
C GLN A 21 14.48 2.11 24.56
N SER A 22 13.73 1.56 25.50
CA SER A 22 13.56 0.11 25.66
C SER A 22 12.80 -0.50 24.46
N GLY A 23 13.02 -1.78 24.16
CA GLY A 23 12.31 -2.54 23.12
C GLY A 23 13.15 -2.78 21.86
N ALA A 24 12.55 -3.29 20.80
CA ALA A 24 13.23 -3.62 19.53
C ALA A 24 13.77 -2.39 18.81
N ASP A 25 14.91 -2.49 18.16
CA ASP A 25 15.57 -1.37 17.48
C ASP A 25 14.83 -0.93 16.22
N TYR A 26 14.06 -1.83 15.63
CA TYR A 26 13.22 -1.54 14.46
C TYR A 26 11.94 -2.38 14.49
N HIS A 27 10.94 -1.88 13.79
CA HIS A 27 9.67 -2.54 13.52
C HIS A 27 9.63 -2.88 12.02
N LEU A 28 9.31 -4.12 11.67
CA LEU A 28 9.26 -4.54 10.28
C LEU A 28 8.11 -3.86 9.53
N LEU A 29 8.34 -3.54 8.27
CA LEU A 29 7.37 -2.84 7.43
C LEU A 29 6.03 -3.57 7.31
N PRO A 30 5.96 -4.91 7.07
CA PRO A 30 4.68 -5.60 6.99
C PRO A 30 3.87 -5.50 8.29
N TYR A 31 4.50 -5.61 9.45
CA TYR A 31 3.80 -5.43 10.73
C TYR A 31 3.31 -4.00 10.91
N HIS A 32 4.15 -3.00 10.60
CA HIS A 32 3.72 -1.60 10.65
C HIS A 32 2.48 -1.35 9.77
N CYS A 33 2.48 -1.86 8.56
CA CYS A 33 1.36 -1.72 7.62
C CYS A 33 0.09 -2.42 8.13
N LEU A 34 0.24 -3.62 8.71
CA LEU A 34 -0.87 -4.39 9.27
C LEU A 34 -1.41 -3.75 10.55
N ASP A 35 -0.56 -3.18 11.41
CA ASP A 35 -1.02 -2.45 12.60
C ASP A 35 -1.93 -1.27 12.22
N VAL A 36 -1.54 -0.50 11.19
CA VAL A 36 -2.36 0.63 10.72
C VAL A 36 -3.65 0.15 10.08
N ALA A 37 -3.61 -0.94 9.31
CA ALA A 37 -4.80 -1.55 8.71
C ALA A 37 -5.75 -2.09 9.79
N ALA A 38 -5.23 -2.70 10.86
CA ALA A 38 -6.03 -3.20 11.96
C ALA A 38 -6.74 -2.06 12.71
N VAL A 39 -6.05 -0.93 12.92
CA VAL A 39 -6.68 0.28 13.50
C VAL A 39 -7.80 0.79 12.60
N CYS A 40 -7.59 0.84 11.29
CA CYS A 40 -8.62 1.23 10.33
C CYS A 40 -9.83 0.29 10.39
N TYR A 41 -9.59 -1.01 10.38
CA TYR A 41 -10.64 -2.03 10.43
C TYR A 41 -11.48 -1.89 11.71
N GLU A 42 -10.82 -1.80 12.87
CA GLU A 42 -11.48 -1.65 14.16
C GLU A 42 -12.23 -0.32 14.28
N TRP A 43 -11.66 0.76 13.76
CA TRP A 43 -12.34 2.05 13.75
C TRP A 43 -13.62 2.02 12.91
N LEU A 44 -13.58 1.45 11.70
CA LEU A 44 -14.76 1.31 10.85
C LEU A 44 -15.79 0.32 11.43
N ASP A 45 -15.38 -0.58 12.31
CA ASP A 45 -16.29 -1.48 13.02
C ASP A 45 -16.99 -0.79 14.17
N THR A 46 -16.28 0.04 14.92
CA THR A 46 -16.80 0.76 16.09
C THR A 46 -17.58 2.01 15.71
N ASP A 47 -17.10 2.82 14.75
CA ASP A 47 -17.82 3.99 14.24
C ASP A 47 -18.83 3.58 13.16
N THR A 48 -19.93 3.00 13.63
CA THR A 48 -20.98 2.48 12.75
C THR A 48 -21.65 3.55 11.89
N LYS A 49 -21.67 4.81 12.37
CA LYS A 49 -22.27 5.93 11.64
C LYS A 49 -21.39 6.31 10.46
N LEU A 50 -20.10 6.58 10.70
CA LEU A 50 -19.16 6.96 9.64
C LEU A 50 -19.05 5.86 8.58
N ALA A 51 -18.84 4.61 9.03
CA ALA A 51 -18.73 3.47 8.12
C ALA A 51 -20.02 3.26 7.30
N GLY A 52 -21.19 3.45 7.92
CA GLY A 52 -22.49 3.37 7.24
C GLY A 52 -22.66 4.48 6.20
N GLU A 53 -22.45 5.75 6.57
CA GLU A 53 -22.56 6.89 5.66
C GLU A 53 -21.63 6.76 4.44
N LEU A 54 -20.38 6.32 4.65
CA LEU A 54 -19.42 6.13 3.57
C LEU A 54 -19.76 4.92 2.69
N SER A 55 -20.17 3.81 3.28
CA SER A 55 -20.57 2.61 2.52
C SER A 55 -21.83 2.87 1.67
N ASP A 56 -22.81 3.59 2.22
CA ASP A 56 -24.02 3.99 1.50
C ASP A 56 -23.70 4.96 0.36
N TYR A 57 -22.83 5.96 0.62
CA TYR A 57 -22.40 6.92 -0.40
C TYR A 57 -21.69 6.24 -1.57
N LEU A 58 -20.85 5.25 -1.27
CA LEU A 58 -20.11 4.49 -2.27
C LEU A 58 -20.91 3.33 -2.86
N ALA A 59 -22.11 3.06 -2.34
CA ALA A 59 -22.94 1.92 -2.70
C ALA A 59 -22.20 0.55 -2.58
N ILE A 60 -21.36 0.44 -1.54
CA ILE A 60 -20.59 -0.78 -1.23
C ILE A 60 -21.15 -1.38 0.08
N PRO A 61 -21.41 -2.68 0.17
CA PRO A 61 -21.79 -3.32 1.43
C PRO A 61 -20.76 -3.04 2.53
N ARG A 62 -21.22 -2.78 3.75
CA ARG A 62 -20.36 -2.31 4.85
C ARG A 62 -19.15 -3.21 5.12
N ASP A 63 -19.33 -4.53 5.12
CA ASP A 63 -18.23 -5.46 5.38
C ASP A 63 -17.20 -5.44 4.25
N GLN A 64 -17.66 -5.33 3.00
CA GLN A 64 -16.79 -5.16 1.84
C GLN A 64 -16.06 -3.80 1.89
N PHE A 65 -16.74 -2.74 2.32
CA PHE A 65 -16.14 -1.43 2.51
C PHE A 65 -15.01 -1.46 3.55
N LYS A 66 -15.24 -2.08 4.72
CA LYS A 66 -14.21 -2.25 5.76
C LYS A 66 -13.00 -3.01 5.23
N SER A 67 -13.24 -4.14 4.57
CA SER A 67 -12.20 -4.97 3.97
C SER A 67 -11.38 -4.20 2.93
N LEU A 68 -12.06 -3.51 2.02
CA LEU A 68 -11.45 -2.70 0.96
C LEU A 68 -10.59 -1.58 1.54
N MET A 69 -11.12 -0.82 2.51
CA MET A 69 -10.39 0.30 3.11
C MET A 69 -9.18 -0.17 3.91
N SER A 70 -9.30 -1.28 4.66
CA SER A 70 -8.19 -1.86 5.40
C SER A 70 -7.10 -2.40 4.47
N PHE A 71 -7.47 -2.99 3.34
CA PHE A 71 -6.53 -3.39 2.29
C PHE A 71 -5.73 -2.20 1.76
N PHE A 72 -6.40 -1.11 1.40
CA PHE A 72 -5.71 0.09 0.91
C PHE A 72 -4.87 0.75 2.02
N MET A 73 -5.37 0.77 3.25
CA MET A 73 -4.62 1.30 4.38
C MET A 73 -3.35 0.50 4.67
N ALA A 74 -3.36 -0.83 4.49
CA ALA A 74 -2.16 -1.65 4.59
C ALA A 74 -1.09 -1.29 3.54
N MET A 75 -1.46 -0.60 2.47
CA MET A 75 -0.54 -0.16 1.41
C MET A 75 -0.07 1.30 1.54
N HIS A 76 -0.49 2.03 2.60
CA HIS A 76 -0.17 3.46 2.75
C HIS A 76 1.35 3.77 2.67
N ASP A 77 2.16 2.83 3.06
CA ASP A 77 3.63 2.95 3.15
C ASP A 77 4.40 2.12 2.10
N LEU A 78 3.78 1.79 0.97
CA LEU A 78 4.44 1.04 -0.13
C LEU A 78 5.80 1.64 -0.54
N GLY A 79 5.94 2.95 -0.46
CA GLY A 79 7.21 3.60 -0.82
C GLY A 79 8.36 3.30 0.13
N LYS A 80 8.11 2.77 1.31
CA LYS A 80 9.15 2.31 2.23
C LYS A 80 9.86 1.05 1.74
N PHE A 81 9.31 0.35 0.74
CA PHE A 81 10.05 -0.71 0.05
C PHE A 81 11.23 -0.19 -0.76
N ALA A 82 11.30 1.09 -1.10
CA ALA A 82 12.38 1.66 -1.88
C ALA A 82 13.75 1.50 -1.20
N SER A 83 14.76 1.07 -1.97
CA SER A 83 16.14 0.93 -1.48
C SER A 83 16.67 2.20 -0.84
N ALA A 84 16.33 3.38 -1.40
CA ALA A 84 16.72 4.66 -0.83
C ALA A 84 16.16 4.87 0.59
N PHE A 85 14.89 4.49 0.83
CA PHE A 85 14.30 4.57 2.17
C PHE A 85 14.95 3.54 3.11
N GLN A 86 15.13 2.31 2.66
CA GLN A 86 15.74 1.24 3.46
C GLN A 86 17.19 1.58 3.86
N ALA A 87 17.91 2.34 3.05
CA ALA A 87 19.26 2.79 3.34
C ALA A 87 19.36 3.84 4.48
N LEU A 88 18.25 4.42 4.93
CA LEU A 88 18.21 5.34 6.08
C LEU A 88 18.53 4.68 7.41
N TYR A 89 18.37 3.38 7.49
CA TYR A 89 18.65 2.61 8.70
C TYR A 89 19.52 1.40 8.34
N SER A 90 20.66 1.31 8.98
CA SER A 90 21.55 0.15 8.92
C SER A 90 21.52 -0.54 10.29
N SER A 91 21.36 -1.83 10.28
CA SER A 91 21.48 -2.67 11.47
C SER A 91 22.56 -3.73 11.22
N ASP A 92 23.29 -4.11 12.26
CA ASP A 92 24.19 -5.26 12.22
C ASP A 92 23.40 -6.59 12.03
N SER A 93 22.08 -6.50 12.02
CA SER A 93 21.20 -7.62 11.74
C SER A 93 21.29 -8.04 10.28
N THR A 94 21.76 -9.25 10.03
CA THR A 94 21.74 -9.88 8.70
C THR A 94 20.31 -10.16 8.19
N LYS A 95 19.29 -9.87 9.01
CA LYS A 95 17.88 -10.13 8.66
C LYS A 95 17.29 -9.05 7.76
N LEU A 96 17.81 -7.82 7.81
CA LEU A 96 17.33 -6.74 6.94
C LEU A 96 17.94 -6.83 5.55
N ILE A 97 17.26 -6.21 4.58
CA ILE A 97 17.73 -6.18 3.21
C ILE A 97 18.98 -5.28 3.11
N LEU A 98 19.97 -5.75 2.36
CA LEU A 98 21.08 -4.92 1.95
C LEU A 98 20.66 -4.12 0.71
N THR A 99 20.89 -2.82 0.75
CA THR A 99 20.49 -1.90 -0.31
C THR A 99 21.71 -1.23 -0.94
N ASN A 100 21.69 -1.13 -2.27
CA ASN A 100 22.68 -0.39 -3.07
C ASN A 100 21.96 0.70 -3.88
N SER A 101 21.15 1.53 -3.21
CA SER A 101 20.44 2.60 -3.90
C SER A 101 21.42 3.53 -4.63
N ARG A 102 21.13 3.79 -5.91
CA ARG A 102 21.92 4.74 -6.73
C ARG A 102 21.70 6.20 -6.32
N LYS A 103 20.57 6.48 -5.66
CA LYS A 103 20.19 7.80 -5.16
C LYS A 103 19.96 7.75 -3.67
N SER A 104 20.42 8.76 -2.95
CA SER A 104 20.10 8.93 -1.53
C SER A 104 18.63 9.30 -1.35
N TYR A 105 18.04 8.90 -0.23
CA TYR A 105 16.71 9.31 0.12
C TYR A 105 16.62 10.84 0.25
N ASP A 106 15.61 11.41 -0.41
CA ASP A 106 15.32 12.84 -0.36
C ASP A 106 13.96 13.07 0.29
N GLY A 107 13.98 13.44 1.57
CA GLY A 107 12.76 13.71 2.34
C GLY A 107 11.97 14.95 1.89
N SER A 108 12.51 15.77 0.99
CA SER A 108 11.86 16.96 0.45
C SER A 108 11.09 16.68 -0.83
N HIS A 109 11.70 15.95 -1.78
CA HIS A 109 11.16 15.75 -3.12
C HIS A 109 10.72 14.30 -3.38
N TYR A 110 11.44 13.33 -2.81
CA TYR A 110 11.20 11.90 -3.07
C TYR A 110 10.91 11.13 -1.78
N ARG A 111 9.98 11.68 -0.98
CA ARG A 111 9.50 11.00 0.23
C ARG A 111 8.85 9.65 -0.11
N HIS A 112 8.71 8.80 0.89
CA HIS A 112 8.12 7.46 0.73
C HIS A 112 6.67 7.48 0.21
N ASP A 113 5.88 8.55 0.48
CA ASP A 113 4.56 8.74 -0.12
C ASP A 113 4.63 8.85 -1.66
N ARG A 114 5.55 9.66 -2.19
CA ARG A 114 5.79 9.77 -3.64
C ARG A 114 6.41 8.51 -4.23
N LEU A 115 7.36 7.89 -3.55
CA LEU A 115 7.89 6.59 -3.95
C LEU A 115 6.79 5.53 -3.98
N GLY A 116 5.82 5.60 -3.04
CA GLY A 116 4.65 4.74 -2.99
C GLY A 116 3.80 4.79 -4.26
N THR A 117 3.65 5.97 -4.88
CA THR A 117 2.91 6.10 -6.15
C THR A 117 3.55 5.31 -7.29
N TRP A 118 4.89 5.25 -7.32
CA TRP A 118 5.60 4.45 -8.31
C TRP A 118 5.30 2.95 -8.13
N PHE A 119 5.38 2.43 -6.89
CA PHE A 119 5.02 1.05 -6.60
C PHE A 119 3.57 0.75 -6.97
N TRP A 120 2.63 1.62 -6.56
CA TRP A 120 1.22 1.49 -6.91
C TRP A 120 1.01 1.39 -8.43
N ARG A 121 1.64 2.26 -9.21
CA ARG A 121 1.53 2.24 -10.68
C ARG A 121 2.02 0.93 -11.29
N LYS A 122 3.04 0.30 -10.71
CA LYS A 122 3.55 -1.01 -11.15
C LYS A 122 2.62 -2.17 -10.77
N LEU A 123 2.02 -2.10 -9.59
CA LEU A 123 1.22 -3.20 -9.00
C LEU A 123 -0.27 -3.13 -9.35
N ARG A 124 -0.82 -1.94 -9.58
CA ARG A 124 -2.28 -1.73 -9.69
C ARG A 124 -2.99 -2.60 -10.72
N GLN A 125 -2.36 -2.88 -11.87
CA GLN A 125 -2.97 -3.71 -12.89
C GLN A 125 -3.13 -5.16 -12.37
N GLN A 126 -2.10 -5.71 -11.79
CA GLN A 126 -2.12 -7.05 -11.22
C GLN A 126 -3.11 -7.16 -10.05
N ILE A 127 -3.18 -6.12 -9.21
CA ILE A 127 -4.17 -6.03 -8.12
C ILE A 127 -5.58 -6.08 -8.71
N CYS A 128 -5.88 -5.26 -9.73
CA CYS A 128 -7.18 -5.26 -10.39
C CYS A 128 -7.52 -6.64 -10.98
N GLU A 129 -6.57 -7.26 -11.69
CA GLU A 129 -6.75 -8.58 -12.28
C GLU A 129 -7.05 -9.64 -11.21
N ARG A 130 -6.31 -9.65 -10.11
CA ARG A 130 -6.50 -10.59 -9.02
C ARG A 130 -7.82 -10.40 -8.27
N CYS A 131 -8.16 -9.15 -7.94
CA CYS A 131 -9.39 -8.85 -7.19
C CYS A 131 -10.66 -8.97 -8.06
N THR A 132 -10.51 -9.11 -9.36
CA THR A 132 -11.63 -9.33 -10.30
C THR A 132 -11.56 -10.68 -11.00
N GLU A 133 -10.74 -11.59 -10.51
CA GLU A 133 -10.65 -12.95 -11.03
C GLU A 133 -12.02 -13.63 -10.95
N GLY A 134 -12.48 -14.19 -12.07
CA GLY A 134 -13.81 -14.79 -12.19
C GLY A 134 -14.93 -13.85 -12.65
N HIS A 135 -14.75 -12.53 -12.66
CA HIS A 135 -15.75 -11.57 -13.16
C HIS A 135 -15.74 -11.39 -14.69
N GLY A 136 -14.79 -11.98 -15.40
CA GLY A 136 -14.73 -11.94 -16.86
C GLY A 136 -14.52 -10.54 -17.45
N LEU A 137 -13.87 -9.64 -16.73
CA LEU A 137 -13.64 -8.26 -17.15
C LEU A 137 -12.70 -8.20 -18.36
N ASN A 138 -13.08 -7.41 -19.36
CA ASN A 138 -12.20 -7.11 -20.47
C ASN A 138 -11.17 -6.01 -20.12
N ARG A 139 -10.14 -5.86 -20.96
CA ARG A 139 -9.04 -4.89 -20.75
C ARG A 139 -9.53 -3.45 -20.57
N ARG A 140 -10.61 -3.06 -21.25
CA ARG A 140 -11.18 -1.71 -21.15
C ARG A 140 -11.80 -1.49 -19.76
N GLN A 141 -12.56 -2.46 -19.27
CA GLN A 141 -13.18 -2.42 -17.93
C GLN A 141 -12.11 -2.38 -16.83
N LEU A 142 -11.06 -3.20 -16.93
CA LEU A 142 -9.92 -3.15 -16.00
C LEU A 142 -9.25 -1.76 -15.99
N LYS A 143 -9.08 -1.14 -17.17
CA LYS A 143 -8.54 0.23 -17.24
C LYS A 143 -9.45 1.26 -16.57
N TYR A 144 -10.77 1.14 -16.70
CA TYR A 144 -11.70 2.03 -16.00
C TYR A 144 -11.67 1.84 -14.49
N LEU A 145 -11.57 0.61 -14.02
CA LEU A 145 -11.46 0.30 -12.61
C LEU A 145 -10.22 0.94 -11.95
N THR A 146 -9.11 1.08 -12.67
CA THR A 146 -7.90 1.70 -12.10
C THR A 146 -8.08 3.17 -11.72
N LYS A 147 -9.03 3.90 -12.30
CA LYS A 147 -9.24 5.34 -12.02
C LYS A 147 -9.73 5.57 -10.58
N PRO A 148 -10.87 4.98 -10.11
CA PRO A 148 -11.32 5.16 -8.74
C PRO A 148 -10.28 4.61 -7.74
N LEU A 149 -9.61 3.51 -8.05
CA LEU A 149 -8.60 2.94 -7.18
C LEU A 149 -7.38 3.86 -7.04
N ASN A 150 -7.00 4.60 -8.09
CA ASN A 150 -5.96 5.62 -7.99
C ASN A 150 -6.36 6.71 -6.98
N ILE A 151 -7.61 7.19 -7.00
CA ILE A 151 -8.07 8.23 -6.08
C ILE A 151 -7.99 7.73 -4.63
N ILE A 152 -8.46 6.52 -4.36
CA ILE A 152 -8.36 5.91 -3.02
C ILE A 152 -6.89 5.83 -2.61
N MET A 153 -6.03 5.31 -3.48
CA MET A 153 -4.62 5.13 -3.16
C MET A 153 -3.89 6.47 -2.99
N ASP A 154 -4.23 7.50 -3.77
CA ASP A 154 -3.68 8.84 -3.62
C ASP A 154 -4.03 9.43 -2.25
N CYS A 155 -5.25 9.20 -1.75
CA CYS A 155 -5.64 9.57 -0.39
C CYS A 155 -4.80 8.82 0.67
N MET A 156 -4.59 7.52 0.50
CA MET A 156 -3.82 6.70 1.45
C MET A 156 -2.33 7.09 1.45
N LEU A 157 -1.75 7.29 0.28
CA LEU A 157 -0.36 7.74 0.16
C LEU A 157 -0.18 9.19 0.65
N GLY A 158 -1.20 10.04 0.50
CA GLY A 158 -1.20 11.42 1.00
C GLY A 158 -1.33 11.57 2.51
N HIS A 159 -1.08 10.52 3.31
CA HIS A 159 -1.24 10.50 4.77
C HIS A 159 -0.37 11.54 5.51
N HIS A 160 0.58 12.19 4.84
CA HIS A 160 1.32 13.34 5.35
C HIS A 160 0.58 14.68 5.21
N GLY A 161 -0.70 14.66 4.78
CA GLY A 161 -1.56 15.84 4.66
C GLY A 161 -1.33 16.66 3.38
N VAL A 162 -0.53 16.17 2.45
CA VAL A 162 -0.30 16.80 1.14
C VAL A 162 -0.60 15.77 0.06
N PRO A 163 -1.47 16.09 -0.92
CA PRO A 163 -1.71 15.21 -2.06
C PRO A 163 -0.40 14.86 -2.76
N VAL A 164 -0.30 13.61 -3.21
CA VAL A 164 0.89 13.13 -3.90
C VAL A 164 0.77 13.46 -5.38
N GLU A 165 1.72 14.21 -5.91
CA GLU A 165 1.82 14.46 -7.35
C GLU A 165 2.36 13.20 -8.06
N LEU A 166 1.60 12.76 -9.09
CA LEU A 166 1.82 11.47 -9.74
C LEU A 166 2.90 11.48 -10.85
N ASP A 167 3.41 12.63 -11.26
CA ASP A 167 4.23 12.77 -12.47
C ASP A 167 5.66 13.25 -12.22
N GLU A 168 6.42 12.52 -11.38
CA GLU A 168 7.85 12.83 -11.24
C GLU A 168 8.71 11.83 -12.05
N PRO A 169 9.46 12.32 -13.06
CA PRO A 169 10.44 11.50 -13.74
C PRO A 169 11.65 11.18 -12.83
N GLY A 170 12.21 10.01 -12.99
CA GLY A 170 13.50 9.68 -12.35
C GLY A 170 13.43 8.97 -10.99
N ILE A 171 12.28 8.42 -10.63
CA ILE A 171 12.06 7.61 -9.41
C ILE A 171 12.85 6.28 -9.48
N GLU A 172 13.11 5.75 -10.65
CA GLU A 172 13.76 4.45 -10.84
C GLU A 172 15.12 4.32 -10.14
N GLY A 173 15.83 5.44 -9.94
CA GLY A 173 17.12 5.45 -9.23
C GLY A 173 17.03 5.19 -7.72
N PHE A 174 15.83 5.28 -7.12
CA PHE A 174 15.59 5.08 -5.70
C PHE A 174 15.17 3.64 -5.37
N THR A 175 14.89 2.82 -6.38
CA THR A 175 14.34 1.47 -6.26
C THR A 175 15.19 0.46 -7.04
N GLU A 176 15.09 -0.80 -6.65
CA GLU A 176 15.71 -1.95 -7.30
C GLU A 176 14.63 -3.00 -7.62
N SER A 177 14.94 -3.95 -8.51
CA SER A 177 13.99 -5.02 -8.90
C SER A 177 13.51 -5.85 -7.69
N GLN A 178 14.41 -6.13 -6.74
CA GLN A 178 14.06 -6.85 -5.51
C GLN A 178 13.01 -6.13 -4.66
N ASN A 179 13.00 -4.78 -4.66
CA ASN A 179 12.01 -4.00 -3.93
C ASN A 179 10.61 -4.18 -4.54
N LEU A 180 10.53 -4.16 -5.86
CA LEU A 180 9.26 -4.40 -6.57
C LEU A 180 8.75 -5.82 -6.30
N SER A 181 9.61 -6.84 -6.41
CA SER A 181 9.22 -8.24 -6.13
C SER A 181 8.76 -8.44 -4.68
N ALA A 182 9.40 -7.78 -3.71
CA ALA A 182 8.99 -7.86 -2.32
C ALA A 182 7.64 -7.15 -2.07
N SER A 183 7.44 -5.97 -2.67
CA SER A 183 6.17 -5.25 -2.57
C SER A 183 5.02 -5.98 -3.28
N GLU A 184 5.30 -6.66 -4.39
CA GLU A 184 4.35 -7.53 -5.09
C GLU A 184 3.93 -8.71 -4.20
N ALA A 185 4.89 -9.46 -3.65
CA ALA A 185 4.59 -10.55 -2.74
C ALA A 185 3.76 -10.10 -1.53
N PHE A 186 4.11 -8.95 -0.93
CA PHE A 186 3.35 -8.35 0.16
C PHE A 186 1.91 -8.03 -0.26
N THR A 187 1.72 -7.40 -1.41
CA THR A 187 0.40 -7.02 -1.90
C THR A 187 -0.47 -8.25 -2.20
N LEU A 188 0.10 -9.32 -2.75
CA LEU A 188 -0.63 -10.57 -3.00
C LEU A 188 -1.09 -11.25 -1.69
N ASP A 189 -0.25 -11.21 -0.66
CA ASP A 189 -0.64 -11.72 0.67
C ASP A 189 -1.72 -10.84 1.31
N LEU A 190 -1.68 -9.51 1.11
CA LEU A 190 -2.76 -8.61 1.54
C LEU A 190 -4.08 -8.89 0.82
N ILE A 191 -4.06 -9.20 -0.50
CA ILE A 191 -5.26 -9.62 -1.23
C ILE A 191 -5.84 -10.89 -0.61
N THR A 192 -4.99 -11.86 -0.28
CA THR A 192 -5.42 -13.12 0.35
C THR A 192 -6.00 -12.88 1.75
N LEU A 193 -5.41 -11.95 2.52
CA LEU A 193 -5.83 -11.65 3.88
C LEU A 193 -7.15 -10.88 3.94
N PHE A 194 -7.27 -9.80 3.16
CA PHE A 194 -8.42 -8.89 3.20
C PHE A 194 -9.53 -9.28 2.23
N GLN A 195 -9.23 -10.05 1.19
CA GLN A 195 -10.18 -10.44 0.13
C GLN A 195 -11.00 -9.23 -0.38
N PRO A 196 -10.32 -8.14 -0.82
CA PRO A 196 -11.03 -6.94 -1.25
C PRO A 196 -11.86 -7.25 -2.49
N GLU A 197 -13.17 -6.99 -2.41
CA GLU A 197 -14.07 -7.16 -3.53
C GLU A 197 -14.26 -5.82 -4.24
N PHE A 198 -14.06 -5.82 -5.56
CA PHE A 198 -14.41 -4.68 -6.41
C PHE A 198 -15.84 -4.90 -6.92
N THR A 199 -16.78 -4.15 -6.36
CA THR A 199 -18.20 -4.30 -6.63
C THR A 199 -18.54 -3.96 -8.09
N GLU A 200 -19.67 -4.46 -8.57
CA GLU A 200 -20.20 -4.11 -9.91
C GLU A 200 -20.33 -2.60 -10.11
N VAL A 201 -20.65 -1.86 -9.05
CA VAL A 201 -20.75 -0.39 -9.08
C VAL A 201 -19.42 0.26 -9.44
N MET A 202 -18.30 -0.24 -8.87
CA MET A 202 -16.94 0.22 -9.20
C MET A 202 -16.54 -0.14 -10.63
N ILE A 203 -17.06 -1.26 -11.14
CA ILE A 203 -16.74 -1.79 -12.46
C ILE A 203 -17.59 -1.13 -13.56
N GLN A 204 -18.86 -0.82 -13.29
CA GLN A 204 -19.82 -0.32 -14.29
C GLN A 204 -19.84 1.19 -14.41
N ASN A 205 -19.54 1.92 -13.35
CA ASN A 205 -19.59 3.37 -13.38
C ASN A 205 -18.26 3.94 -13.91
N ASP A 206 -18.33 4.51 -15.12
CA ASP A 206 -17.37 5.49 -15.59
C ASP A 206 -17.10 6.51 -14.48
N SER A 207 -15.88 6.82 -14.21
CA SER A 207 -15.25 7.85 -13.33
C SER A 207 -16.14 8.73 -12.41
N ASP A 208 -17.45 8.74 -12.56
CA ASP A 208 -18.42 9.53 -11.80
C ASP A 208 -18.74 8.96 -10.42
N TRP A 209 -18.26 7.75 -10.14
CA TRP A 209 -18.52 7.04 -8.89
C TRP A 209 -17.93 7.76 -7.66
N LEU A 210 -16.76 8.39 -7.78
CA LEU A 210 -16.11 9.16 -6.70
C LEU A 210 -16.33 10.68 -6.83
N VAL A 211 -17.03 11.16 -7.86
CA VAL A 211 -17.25 12.59 -8.14
C VAL A 211 -18.69 13.01 -7.82
N LYS A 212 -19.52 12.13 -7.31
CA LYS A 212 -20.84 12.48 -6.75
C LYS A 212 -20.71 13.01 -5.35
#